data_b7e7dd1386b4d7abd73ab70ed0eade6d
#
_entry.id   b7e7dd1386b4d7abd73ab70ed0eade6d
#
_cell.length_a   1.000
_cell.length_b   1.000
_cell.length_c   1.000
_cell.angle_alpha   90.00
_cell.angle_beta   90.00
_cell.angle_gamma   90.00
#
_symmetry.space_group_name_H-M   'P 1'
#
loop_
_entity.id
_entity.type
_entity.pdbx_description
1 polymer ?
#
loop_
_entity_poly.entity_id
_entity_poly.type
_entity_poly.pdbx_seq_one_letter_code
_entity_poly.pdbx_strand_id
1 'polypeptide(L)'
;MSVIVDTGLTSRAIVGRFYRQLEEFAKSAWWTALAMQFQSNQPSETYRWLGMVPQVREWVGGRQVQPLRTSGVTIANKTWEATVRVDADELRRDKSGQIMLRVSELARRVATHPNRLLTTLVEAGETTACYDGQFFFDTDHSEGNSCLLYTSPSP
;
A
#
# COMPACT_ATOMS: atom_id res chain seq x y z
N MET A 1 20.25 11.60 50.98
CA MET A 1 19.66 10.38 50.41
C MET A 1 19.27 10.74 48.99
N SER A 2 20.16 10.45 48.03
CA SER A 2 19.93 10.84 46.63
C SER A 2 19.20 9.69 45.95
N VAL A 3 17.95 9.90 45.59
CA VAL A 3 17.19 8.96 44.78
C VAL A 3 17.69 9.09 43.34
N ILE A 4 18.55 8.19 42.93
CA ILE A 4 18.89 8.01 41.51
C ILE A 4 17.66 7.41 40.85
N VAL A 5 16.83 8.24 40.24
CA VAL A 5 15.83 7.78 39.32
C VAL A 5 16.60 7.35 38.07
N ASP A 6 16.87 6.06 37.98
CA ASP A 6 17.40 5.44 36.75
C ASP A 6 16.31 5.56 35.66
N THR A 7 16.39 6.63 34.89
CA THR A 7 15.58 6.83 33.70
C THR A 7 16.13 6.00 32.54
N GLY A 8 16.62 4.79 32.82
CA GLY A 8 17.11 3.85 31.83
C GLY A 8 16.03 3.48 30.85
N LEU A 9 15.85 4.28 29.80
CA LEU A 9 15.14 3.92 28.61
C LEU A 9 15.87 2.69 28.01
N THR A 10 15.40 1.52 28.37
CA THR A 10 15.94 0.29 27.84
C THR A 10 15.57 0.18 26.37
N SER A 11 16.39 -0.50 25.56
CA SER A 11 16.10 -0.79 24.16
C SER A 11 14.68 -1.36 23.97
N ARG A 12 14.20 -2.14 24.93
CA ARG A 12 12.83 -2.69 24.94
C ARG A 12 11.76 -1.60 25.05
N ALA A 13 11.99 -0.57 25.84
CA ALA A 13 11.04 0.55 25.99
C ALA A 13 10.94 1.37 24.70
N ILE A 14 12.07 1.56 24.00
CA ILE A 14 12.11 2.23 22.69
C ILE A 14 11.33 1.44 21.66
N VAL A 15 11.61 0.14 21.55
CA VAL A 15 10.90 -0.78 20.63
C VAL A 15 9.41 -0.82 20.96
N GLY A 16 9.05 -0.95 22.23
CA GLY A 16 7.65 -0.97 22.67
C GLY A 16 6.91 0.33 22.35
N ARG A 17 7.60 1.48 22.47
CA ARG A 17 7.02 2.78 22.08
C ARG A 17 6.84 2.89 20.57
N PHE A 18 7.83 2.44 19.79
CA PHE A 18 7.75 2.43 18.34
C PHE A 18 6.52 1.67 17.86
N TYR A 19 6.33 0.42 18.29
CA TYR A 19 5.19 -0.39 17.85
C TYR A 19 3.84 0.18 18.28
N ARG A 20 3.74 0.70 19.51
CA ARG A 20 2.51 1.35 19.98
C ARG A 20 2.12 2.54 19.13
N GLN A 21 3.09 3.38 18.79
CA GLN A 21 2.86 4.52 17.92
C GLN A 21 2.60 4.14 16.47
N LEU A 22 3.27 3.10 15.98
CA LEU A 22 2.99 2.55 14.67
C LEU A 22 1.53 2.10 14.54
N GLU A 23 1.01 1.38 15.54
CA GLU A 23 -0.39 0.98 15.58
C GLU A 23 -1.34 2.19 15.63
N GLU A 24 -1.00 3.20 16.42
CA GLU A 24 -1.81 4.41 16.56
C GLU A 24 -1.89 5.17 15.23
N PHE A 25 -0.76 5.39 14.57
CA PHE A 25 -0.72 6.06 13.27
C PHE A 25 -1.33 5.22 12.14
N ALA A 26 -1.22 3.90 12.20
CA ALA A 26 -1.83 3.01 11.22
C ALA A 26 -3.37 3.12 11.18
N LYS A 27 -4.01 3.42 12.31
CA LYS A 27 -5.47 3.63 12.38
C LYS A 27 -5.96 4.82 11.55
N SER A 28 -5.10 5.81 11.29
CA SER A 28 -5.41 6.98 10.47
C SER A 28 -5.03 6.82 9.00
N ALA A 29 -4.65 5.61 8.57
CA ALA A 29 -4.23 5.34 7.21
C ALA A 29 -5.41 5.34 6.24
N TRP A 30 -5.49 6.36 5.38
CA TRP A 30 -6.58 6.51 4.41
C TRP A 30 -6.48 5.55 3.22
N TRP A 31 -5.30 5.00 2.94
CA TRP A 31 -5.10 4.06 1.83
C TRP A 31 -6.03 2.82 1.91
N THR A 32 -6.41 2.41 3.12
CA THR A 32 -7.30 1.26 3.35
C THR A 32 -8.72 1.46 2.82
N ALA A 33 -9.12 2.71 2.58
CA ALA A 33 -10.40 3.04 1.98
C ALA A 33 -10.38 2.91 0.43
N LEU A 34 -9.20 2.97 -0.19
CA LEU A 34 -9.04 2.97 -1.63
C LEU A 34 -8.36 1.72 -2.19
N ALA A 35 -7.61 0.99 -1.37
CA ALA A 35 -6.82 -0.16 -1.81
C ALA A 35 -7.08 -1.38 -0.94
N MET A 36 -7.10 -2.55 -1.58
CA MET A 36 -7.18 -3.84 -0.89
C MET A 36 -5.79 -4.29 -0.48
N GLN A 37 -5.69 -4.87 0.71
CA GLN A 37 -4.45 -5.44 1.22
C GLN A 37 -4.43 -6.95 1.02
N PHE A 38 -3.37 -7.44 0.39
CA PHE A 38 -3.07 -8.86 0.27
C PHE A 38 -1.77 -9.19 1.00
N GLN A 39 -1.74 -10.33 1.67
CA GLN A 39 -0.51 -10.84 2.26
C GLN A 39 0.24 -11.67 1.23
N SER A 40 1.54 -11.48 1.13
CA SER A 40 2.43 -12.22 0.25
C SER A 40 3.69 -12.64 0.98
N ASN A 41 4.17 -13.84 0.68
CA ASN A 41 5.44 -14.38 1.16
C ASN A 41 6.39 -14.73 0.01
N GLN A 42 6.04 -14.33 -1.22
CA GLN A 42 6.80 -14.61 -2.43
C GLN A 42 7.49 -13.33 -2.95
N PRO A 43 8.56 -13.46 -3.74
CA PRO A 43 9.20 -12.31 -4.40
C PRO A 43 8.27 -11.58 -5.37
N SER A 44 7.32 -12.30 -5.97
CA SER A 44 6.28 -11.75 -6.83
C SER A 44 5.00 -12.57 -6.73
N GLU A 45 3.86 -11.92 -6.88
CA GLU A 45 2.56 -12.55 -6.88
C GLU A 45 1.84 -12.25 -8.19
N THR A 46 1.20 -13.28 -8.75
CA THR A 46 0.37 -13.14 -9.94
C THR A 46 -1.10 -13.21 -9.53
N TYR A 47 -1.78 -12.08 -9.62
CA TYR A 47 -3.21 -11.98 -9.36
C TYR A 47 -3.95 -12.21 -10.68
N ARG A 48 -4.78 -13.24 -10.70
CA ARG A 48 -5.60 -13.59 -11.86
C ARG A 48 -7.06 -13.30 -11.56
N TRP A 49 -7.77 -12.76 -12.53
CA TRP A 49 -9.21 -12.59 -12.45
C TRP A 49 -9.87 -13.08 -13.72
N LEU A 50 -11.12 -13.46 -13.60
CA LEU A 50 -11.95 -13.78 -14.75
C LEU A 50 -12.43 -12.47 -15.37
N GLY A 51 -12.28 -12.36 -16.67
CA GLY A 51 -12.82 -11.25 -17.43
C GLY A 51 -14.33 -11.16 -17.37
N MET A 52 -14.90 -10.16 -18.02
CA MET A 52 -16.33 -9.90 -17.98
C MET A 52 -17.17 -11.10 -18.43
N VAL A 53 -18.27 -11.31 -17.73
CA VAL A 53 -19.30 -12.26 -18.15
C VAL A 53 -20.00 -11.70 -19.41
N PRO A 54 -20.19 -12.51 -20.47
CA PRO A 54 -20.90 -12.07 -21.66
C PRO A 54 -22.27 -11.47 -21.32
N GLN A 55 -22.61 -10.38 -21.97
CA GLN A 55 -23.94 -9.77 -21.79
C GLN A 55 -25.04 -10.69 -22.34
N VAL A 56 -26.22 -10.65 -21.70
CA VAL A 56 -27.41 -11.30 -22.18
C VAL A 56 -27.82 -10.62 -23.48
N ARG A 57 -28.04 -11.44 -24.52
CA ARG A 57 -28.45 -10.97 -25.82
C ARG A 57 -29.67 -11.75 -26.32
N GLU A 58 -30.34 -11.20 -27.29
CA GLU A 58 -31.44 -11.90 -27.96
C GLU A 58 -30.96 -13.20 -28.62
N TRP A 59 -31.76 -14.25 -28.48
CA TRP A 59 -31.49 -15.54 -29.10
C TRP A 59 -31.78 -15.50 -30.60
N VAL A 60 -30.75 -15.27 -31.39
CA VAL A 60 -30.84 -15.30 -32.86
C VAL A 60 -29.78 -16.27 -33.39
N GLY A 61 -30.21 -17.35 -34.05
CA GLY A 61 -29.31 -18.23 -34.80
C GLY A 61 -28.46 -19.21 -34.00
N GLY A 62 -28.78 -19.50 -32.71
CA GLY A 62 -28.11 -20.56 -31.94
C GLY A 62 -27.19 -20.04 -30.80
N ARG A 63 -26.68 -21.00 -30.02
CA ARG A 63 -25.75 -20.68 -28.91
C ARG A 63 -24.39 -20.25 -29.44
N GLN A 64 -23.96 -19.06 -29.05
CA GLN A 64 -22.56 -18.62 -29.21
C GLN A 64 -21.88 -18.68 -27.87
N VAL A 65 -20.99 -19.62 -27.69
CA VAL A 65 -20.18 -19.77 -26.48
C VAL A 65 -19.02 -18.78 -26.57
N GLN A 66 -18.95 -17.83 -25.63
CA GLN A 66 -17.79 -17.01 -25.47
C GLN A 66 -16.96 -17.56 -24.30
N PRO A 67 -15.68 -17.89 -24.50
CA PRO A 67 -14.83 -18.35 -23.41
C PRO A 67 -14.57 -17.20 -22.43
N LEU A 68 -14.61 -17.51 -21.15
CA LEU A 68 -14.14 -16.57 -20.12
C LEU A 68 -12.64 -16.36 -20.31
N ARG A 69 -12.24 -15.13 -20.57
CA ARG A 69 -10.82 -14.78 -20.63
C ARG A 69 -10.28 -14.64 -19.22
N THR A 70 -9.08 -15.16 -19.01
CA THR A 70 -8.35 -14.97 -17.76
C THR A 70 -7.34 -13.86 -17.98
N SER A 71 -7.52 -12.75 -17.32
CA SER A 71 -6.54 -11.68 -17.24
C SER A 71 -5.75 -11.80 -15.95
N GLY A 72 -4.56 -11.22 -15.89
CA GLY A 72 -3.76 -11.27 -14.70
C GLY A 72 -2.66 -10.20 -14.71
N VAL A 73 -2.32 -9.73 -13.53
CA VAL A 73 -1.19 -8.82 -13.30
C VAL A 73 -0.20 -9.48 -12.35
N THR A 74 1.08 -9.35 -12.66
CA THR A 74 2.16 -9.81 -11.79
C THR A 74 2.77 -8.61 -11.09
N ILE A 75 2.76 -8.64 -9.76
CA ILE A 75 3.30 -7.58 -8.91
C ILE A 75 4.56 -8.11 -8.23
N ALA A 76 5.69 -7.45 -8.46
CA ALA A 76 6.94 -7.75 -7.76
C ALA A 76 6.95 -7.04 -6.41
N ASN A 77 7.21 -7.80 -5.35
CA ASN A 77 7.34 -7.27 -4.00
C ASN A 77 8.67 -6.53 -3.84
N LYS A 78 8.63 -5.39 -3.17
CA LYS A 78 9.82 -4.58 -2.85
C LYS A 78 10.03 -4.56 -1.34
N THR A 79 11.27 -4.72 -0.93
CA THR A 79 11.65 -4.57 0.47
C THR A 79 11.96 -3.11 0.77
N TRP A 80 11.43 -2.61 1.87
CA TRP A 80 11.62 -1.25 2.33
C TRP A 80 12.27 -1.28 3.70
N GLU A 81 13.22 -0.40 3.94
CA GLU A 81 13.87 -0.28 5.24
C GLU A 81 13.93 1.18 5.70
N ALA A 82 13.93 1.37 7.01
CA ALA A 82 14.22 2.63 7.64
C ALA A 82 14.96 2.37 8.96
N THR A 83 16.18 2.89 9.08
CA THR A 83 17.05 2.65 10.22
C THR A 83 17.33 3.94 10.96
N VAL A 84 17.18 3.93 12.28
CA VAL A 84 17.64 5.00 13.17
C VAL A 84 18.70 4.41 14.10
N ARG A 85 19.88 5.02 14.10
CA ARG A 85 20.92 4.70 15.04
C ARG A 85 20.83 5.64 16.25
N VAL A 86 20.82 5.06 17.42
CA VAL A 86 20.85 5.79 18.69
C VAL A 86 22.03 5.27 19.50
N ASP A 87 22.89 6.17 19.95
CA ASP A 87 23.98 5.84 20.84
C ASP A 87 23.47 5.62 22.27
N ALA A 88 23.99 4.60 22.94
CA ALA A 88 23.56 4.27 24.30
C ALA A 88 23.87 5.38 25.32
N ASP A 89 24.97 6.09 25.12
CA ASP A 89 25.34 7.20 26.02
C ASP A 89 24.50 8.44 25.74
N GLU A 90 24.11 8.70 24.49
CA GLU A 90 23.14 9.74 24.16
C GLU A 90 21.78 9.44 24.78
N LEU A 91 21.35 8.19 24.74
CA LEU A 91 20.09 7.73 25.31
C LEU A 91 20.05 7.97 26.84
N ARG A 92 21.17 7.70 27.56
CA ARG A 92 21.28 7.92 28.99
C ARG A 92 21.31 9.41 29.36
N ARG A 93 21.79 10.27 28.47
CA ARG A 93 21.91 11.72 28.67
C ARG A 93 20.70 12.50 28.15
N ASP A 94 19.78 11.85 27.43
CA ASP A 94 18.61 12.51 26.85
C ASP A 94 17.60 12.92 27.91
N LYS A 95 17.80 14.10 28.45
CA LYS A 95 16.90 14.75 29.41
C LYS A 95 15.69 15.41 28.72
N SER A 96 15.76 15.64 27.42
CA SER A 96 14.76 16.39 26.66
C SER A 96 13.73 15.49 25.93
N GLY A 97 13.95 14.19 25.89
CA GLY A 97 13.09 13.25 25.18
C GLY A 97 13.21 13.32 23.67
N GLN A 98 14.26 13.94 23.14
CA GLN A 98 14.47 14.12 21.70
C GLN A 98 14.59 12.78 20.97
N ILE A 99 15.22 11.79 21.58
CA ILE A 99 15.35 10.45 21.00
C ILE A 99 13.97 9.81 20.82
N MET A 100 13.11 9.95 21.84
CA MET A 100 11.75 9.40 21.76
C MET A 100 10.89 10.14 20.74
N LEU A 101 11.13 11.42 20.51
CA LEU A 101 10.48 12.16 19.44
C LEU A 101 10.90 11.63 18.06
N ARG A 102 12.18 11.35 17.85
CA ARG A 102 12.69 10.75 16.59
C ARG A 102 12.17 9.35 16.35
N VAL A 103 12.05 8.55 17.41
CA VAL A 103 11.43 7.21 17.32
C VAL A 103 9.96 7.33 16.91
N SER A 104 9.24 8.29 17.47
CA SER A 104 7.85 8.57 17.11
C SER A 104 7.72 9.02 15.67
N GLU A 105 8.61 9.87 15.20
CA GLU A 105 8.66 10.33 13.82
C GLU A 105 8.95 9.18 12.84
N LEU A 106 9.86 8.27 13.21
CA LEU A 106 10.12 7.06 12.43
C LEU A 106 8.84 6.19 12.32
N ALA A 107 8.16 5.95 13.45
CA ALA A 107 6.91 5.19 13.46
C ALA A 107 5.84 5.83 12.55
N ARG A 108 5.71 7.15 12.61
CA ARG A 108 4.80 7.90 11.73
C ARG A 108 5.16 7.72 10.25
N ARG A 109 6.43 7.84 9.89
CA ARG A 109 6.90 7.67 8.51
C ARG A 109 6.63 6.25 7.99
N VAL A 110 6.86 5.24 8.81
CA VAL A 110 6.57 3.84 8.44
C VAL A 110 5.06 3.65 8.24
N ALA A 111 4.22 4.15 9.15
CA ALA A 111 2.77 4.03 9.05
C ALA A 111 2.19 4.76 7.83
N THR A 112 2.77 5.90 7.44
CA THR A 112 2.30 6.70 6.30
C THR A 112 2.94 6.30 4.97
N HIS A 113 3.89 5.39 4.97
CA HIS A 113 4.57 4.96 3.74
C HIS A 113 3.62 4.38 2.68
N PRO A 114 2.64 3.52 3.01
CA PRO A 114 1.66 3.05 2.04
C PRO A 114 0.81 4.17 1.43
N ASN A 115 0.45 5.20 2.21
CA ASN A 115 -0.24 6.37 1.69
C ASN A 115 0.57 7.05 0.58
N ARG A 116 1.87 7.24 0.83
CA ARG A 116 2.80 7.84 -0.16
C ARG A 116 2.91 7.00 -1.42
N LEU A 117 3.03 5.67 -1.28
CA LEU A 117 3.08 4.78 -2.43
C LEU A 117 1.81 4.87 -3.27
N LEU A 118 0.64 4.90 -2.63
CA LEU A 118 -0.63 5.04 -3.33
C LEU A 118 -0.76 6.40 -4.01
N THR A 119 -0.37 7.50 -3.34
CA THR A 119 -0.35 8.82 -3.96
C THR A 119 0.52 8.84 -5.23
N THR A 120 1.74 8.31 -5.14
CA THR A 120 2.64 8.21 -6.30
C THR A 120 2.03 7.37 -7.44
N LEU A 121 1.32 6.29 -7.10
CA LEU A 121 0.65 5.45 -8.10
C LEU A 121 -0.49 6.20 -8.78
N VAL A 122 -1.29 6.96 -8.03
CA VAL A 122 -2.38 7.79 -8.57
C VAL A 122 -1.83 8.90 -9.46
N GLU A 123 -0.79 9.60 -9.03
CA GLU A 123 -0.10 10.63 -9.83
C GLU A 123 0.46 10.06 -11.15
N ALA A 124 0.95 8.82 -11.12
CA ALA A 124 1.44 8.14 -12.32
C ALA A 124 0.32 7.58 -13.21
N GLY A 125 -0.93 7.64 -12.78
CA GLY A 125 -2.07 7.07 -13.50
C GLY A 125 -2.38 7.71 -14.86
N GLU A 126 -1.87 8.91 -15.11
CA GLU A 126 -1.97 9.58 -16.41
C GLU A 126 -0.86 9.20 -17.40
N THR A 127 0.18 8.50 -16.93
CA THR A 127 1.39 8.26 -17.73
C THR A 127 1.83 6.79 -17.70
N THR A 128 1.31 5.99 -16.78
CA THR A 128 1.69 4.59 -16.63
C THR A 128 0.57 3.69 -17.12
N ALA A 129 0.90 2.84 -18.09
CA ALA A 129 -0.06 1.90 -18.66
C ALA A 129 -0.53 0.86 -17.64
N CYS A 130 -1.82 0.55 -17.68
CA CYS A 130 -2.47 -0.53 -16.95
C CYS A 130 -2.27 -1.89 -17.64
N TYR A 131 -2.99 -2.90 -17.17
CA TYR A 131 -2.95 -4.27 -17.69
C TYR A 131 -3.44 -4.40 -19.13
N ASP A 132 -4.27 -3.48 -19.60
CA ASP A 132 -4.84 -3.41 -20.94
C ASP A 132 -4.03 -2.53 -21.92
N GLY A 133 -2.96 -1.91 -21.43
CA GLY A 133 -2.09 -1.03 -22.18
C GLY A 133 -2.51 0.44 -22.20
N GLN A 134 -3.69 0.78 -21.65
CA GLN A 134 -4.18 2.15 -21.51
C GLN A 134 -3.75 2.73 -20.16
N PHE A 135 -3.77 4.06 -20.02
CA PHE A 135 -3.48 4.71 -18.75
C PHE A 135 -4.66 4.59 -17.80
N PHE A 136 -4.42 4.58 -16.49
CA PHE A 136 -5.47 4.35 -15.49
C PHE A 136 -6.66 5.33 -15.59
N PHE A 137 -6.40 6.58 -15.95
CA PHE A 137 -7.44 7.61 -16.10
C PHE A 137 -7.91 7.79 -17.55
N ASP A 138 -7.59 6.86 -18.42
CA ASP A 138 -8.04 6.91 -19.80
C ASP A 138 -9.54 6.54 -19.91
N THR A 139 -10.17 6.95 -20.99
CA THR A 139 -11.61 6.74 -21.21
C THR A 139 -11.90 5.59 -22.16
N ASP A 140 -10.88 4.99 -22.76
CA ASP A 140 -10.99 3.97 -23.79
C ASP A 140 -10.52 2.58 -23.35
N HIS A 141 -10.57 2.30 -22.05
CA HIS A 141 -10.31 0.98 -21.50
C HIS A 141 -11.18 -0.09 -22.19
N SER A 142 -10.54 -1.17 -22.62
CA SER A 142 -11.23 -2.26 -23.28
C SER A 142 -10.76 -3.63 -22.78
N GLU A 143 -11.68 -4.58 -22.68
CA GLU A 143 -11.37 -5.97 -22.42
C GLU A 143 -11.75 -6.82 -23.63
N GLY A 144 -10.77 -7.04 -24.52
CA GLY A 144 -10.95 -7.81 -25.76
C GLY A 144 -11.90 -7.12 -26.74
N ASN A 145 -12.89 -7.85 -27.27
CA ASN A 145 -13.92 -7.30 -28.17
C ASN A 145 -15.17 -6.81 -27.42
N SER A 146 -15.10 -6.70 -26.10
CA SER A 146 -16.20 -6.17 -25.28
C SER A 146 -16.17 -4.65 -25.28
N CYS A 147 -17.35 -4.05 -25.14
CA CYS A 147 -17.50 -2.60 -25.02
C CYS A 147 -16.60 -2.00 -23.92
N LEU A 148 -16.37 -0.71 -24.02
CA LEU A 148 -15.73 0.14 -23.03
C LEU A 148 -16.11 -0.31 -21.61
N LEU A 149 -15.11 -0.71 -20.83
CA LEU A 149 -15.30 -1.23 -19.49
C LEU A 149 -15.59 -0.12 -18.50
N TYR A 150 -15.07 1.06 -18.77
CA TYR A 150 -15.11 2.17 -17.84
C TYR A 150 -14.89 3.50 -18.56
N THR A 151 -15.80 4.43 -18.36
CA THR A 151 -15.56 5.84 -18.62
C THR A 151 -15.28 6.50 -17.29
N SER A 152 -14.04 6.87 -17.03
CA SER A 152 -13.75 7.75 -15.89
C SER A 152 -14.58 9.01 -16.04
N PRO A 153 -15.28 9.47 -15.01
CA PRO A 153 -15.90 10.80 -15.09
C PRO A 153 -14.78 11.80 -15.33
N SER A 154 -14.88 12.52 -16.44
CA SER A 154 -14.00 13.63 -16.74
C SER A 154 -14.09 14.64 -15.59
N PRO A 155 -12.97 15.23 -15.15
CA PRO A 155 -12.98 16.24 -14.09
C PRO A 155 -13.80 17.45 -14.48
#